data_046d7359eaebcba3c8f2ba0dfbc3e132
#
_entry.id   046d7359eaebcba3c8f2ba0dfbc3e132
#
_cell.length_a   1.000
_cell.length_b   1.000
_cell.length_c   1.000
_cell.angle_alpha   90.00
_cell.angle_beta   90.00
_cell.angle_gamma   90.00
#
_symmetry.space_group_name_H-M   'P 1'
#
loop_
_entity.id
_entity.type
_entity.pdbx_description
1 polymer ?
#
loop_
_entity_poly.entity_id
_entity_poly.type
_entity_poly.pdbx_seq_one_letter_code
_entity_poly.pdbx_strand_id
1 'polypeptide(L)'
;MIPRKGELSEHWGLDDGTVFLNHGSFGATPVAVLEEQDRIRKLMEGDPVLFVERGSREMWWDSIVAISEFLNADPDGMAFVTNATTGVNTILRSLDLKKGDEIIVPNHAYQACWNAIDFVTSRSGAEAVVVDIPFRVRDEEEVIGPLLDAITEKTVLA
;
A
#
# COMPACT_ATOMS: atom_id res chain seq x y z
N MET A 1 21.59 -17.31 -22.16
CA MET A 1 20.89 -18.47 -21.54
C MET A 1 19.85 -17.89 -20.60
N ILE A 2 18.58 -18.19 -20.77
CA ILE A 2 17.50 -17.75 -19.85
C ILE A 2 17.65 -18.58 -18.57
N PRO A 3 17.66 -17.97 -17.37
CA PRO A 3 17.74 -18.71 -16.11
C PRO A 3 16.58 -19.71 -15.98
N ARG A 4 16.84 -20.83 -15.27
CA ARG A 4 15.78 -21.78 -14.96
C ARG A 4 14.72 -21.12 -14.09
N LYS A 5 13.44 -21.35 -14.41
CA LYS A 5 12.32 -20.89 -13.60
C LYS A 5 12.38 -21.48 -12.18
N GLY A 6 12.04 -20.68 -11.18
CA GLY A 6 11.88 -21.15 -9.80
C GLY A 6 10.65 -22.04 -9.64
N GLU A 7 10.60 -22.81 -8.55
CA GLU A 7 9.50 -23.74 -8.24
C GLU A 7 8.13 -23.05 -8.17
N LEU A 8 8.10 -21.78 -7.73
CA LEU A 8 6.86 -21.02 -7.62
C LEU A 8 6.37 -20.42 -8.94
N SER A 9 7.15 -20.53 -10.02
CA SER A 9 6.82 -19.86 -11.29
C SER A 9 5.51 -20.34 -11.92
N GLU A 10 5.06 -21.56 -11.62
CA GLU A 10 3.80 -22.15 -12.10
C GLU A 10 2.55 -21.43 -11.58
N HIS A 11 2.68 -20.68 -10.48
CA HIS A 11 1.58 -19.91 -9.91
C HIS A 11 1.28 -18.63 -10.69
N TRP A 12 2.10 -18.24 -11.66
CA TRP A 12 1.92 -17.03 -12.48
C TRP A 12 1.92 -17.35 -13.96
N GLY A 13 1.03 -16.70 -14.70
CA GLY A 13 0.97 -16.79 -16.16
C GLY A 13 1.99 -15.91 -16.89
N LEU A 14 3.23 -15.83 -16.37
CA LEU A 14 4.29 -15.03 -16.99
C LEU A 14 4.84 -15.71 -18.25
N ASP A 15 5.25 -14.88 -19.23
CA ASP A 15 5.88 -15.33 -20.46
C ASP A 15 7.19 -16.11 -20.18
N ASP A 16 7.32 -17.26 -20.80
CA ASP A 16 8.48 -18.14 -20.66
C ASP A 16 9.79 -17.52 -21.18
N GLY A 17 9.69 -16.56 -22.09
CA GLY A 17 10.82 -15.81 -22.64
C GLY A 17 11.33 -14.68 -21.77
N THR A 18 10.61 -14.35 -20.68
CA THR A 18 10.90 -13.18 -19.84
C THR A 18 11.38 -13.57 -18.45
N VAL A 19 12.48 -12.98 -18.01
CA VAL A 19 12.92 -13.01 -16.61
C VAL A 19 12.29 -11.81 -15.90
N PHE A 20 11.13 -12.04 -15.25
CA PHE A 20 10.40 -10.99 -14.58
C PHE A 20 10.83 -10.86 -13.11
N LEU A 21 11.43 -9.72 -12.74
CA LEU A 21 11.97 -9.46 -11.40
C LEU A 21 11.35 -8.24 -10.72
N ASN A 22 10.36 -7.59 -11.35
CA ASN A 22 9.84 -6.31 -10.88
C ASN A 22 8.41 -6.39 -10.34
N HIS A 23 8.12 -7.39 -9.53
CA HIS A 23 6.82 -7.50 -8.85
C HIS A 23 6.54 -6.32 -7.89
N GLY A 24 7.57 -5.67 -7.38
CA GLY A 24 7.43 -4.53 -6.46
C GLY A 24 6.87 -3.27 -7.12
N SER A 25 7.05 -3.11 -8.45
CA SER A 25 6.54 -1.94 -9.19
C SER A 25 5.21 -2.25 -9.89
N PHE A 26 5.21 -3.27 -10.75
CA PHE A 26 4.02 -3.72 -11.49
C PHE A 26 3.96 -5.24 -11.37
N GLY A 27 3.39 -5.74 -10.28
CA GLY A 27 3.35 -7.16 -9.98
C GLY A 27 2.35 -7.91 -10.86
N ALA A 28 2.74 -9.12 -11.28
CA ALA A 28 1.79 -10.04 -11.88
C ALA A 28 0.92 -10.67 -10.79
N THR A 29 -0.35 -10.92 -11.12
CA THR A 29 -1.31 -11.57 -10.24
C THR A 29 -1.17 -13.09 -10.35
N PRO A 30 -1.19 -13.85 -9.24
CA PRO A 30 -1.24 -15.30 -9.29
C PRO A 30 -2.46 -15.83 -10.05
N VAL A 31 -2.29 -16.92 -10.77
CA VAL A 31 -3.37 -17.53 -11.58
C VAL A 31 -4.60 -17.85 -10.75
N ALA A 32 -4.43 -18.44 -9.56
CA ALA A 32 -5.54 -18.75 -8.65
C ALA A 32 -6.36 -17.51 -8.24
N VAL A 33 -5.72 -16.35 -8.10
CA VAL A 33 -6.40 -15.08 -7.80
C VAL A 33 -7.17 -14.57 -9.01
N LEU A 34 -6.62 -14.71 -10.22
CA LEU A 34 -7.32 -14.35 -11.46
C LEU A 34 -8.55 -15.23 -11.70
N GLU A 35 -8.44 -16.53 -11.44
CA GLU A 35 -9.55 -17.48 -11.54
C GLU A 35 -10.67 -17.14 -10.57
N GLU A 36 -10.32 -16.79 -9.32
CA GLU A 36 -11.31 -16.36 -8.33
C GLU A 36 -11.96 -15.04 -8.72
N GLN A 37 -11.19 -14.08 -9.23
CA GLN A 37 -11.73 -12.83 -9.75
C GLN A 37 -12.74 -13.07 -10.88
N ASP A 38 -12.43 -14.00 -11.80
CA ASP A 38 -13.33 -14.36 -12.90
C ASP A 38 -14.59 -15.08 -12.41
N ARG A 39 -14.47 -15.92 -11.37
CA ARG A 39 -15.61 -16.56 -10.71
C ARG A 39 -16.56 -15.51 -10.11
N ILE A 40 -16.03 -14.55 -9.35
CA ILE A 40 -16.81 -13.48 -8.74
C ILE A 40 -17.46 -12.60 -9.81
N ARG A 41 -16.74 -12.27 -10.88
CA ARG A 41 -17.28 -11.48 -12.00
C ARG A 41 -18.46 -12.19 -12.67
N LYS A 42 -18.39 -13.51 -12.86
CA LYS A 42 -19.49 -14.31 -13.40
C LYS A 42 -20.72 -14.30 -12.49
N LEU A 43 -20.53 -14.34 -11.16
CA LEU A 43 -21.64 -14.21 -10.20
C LEU A 43 -22.31 -12.84 -10.32
N MET A 44 -21.51 -11.78 -10.39
CA MET A 44 -22.02 -10.41 -10.54
C MET A 44 -22.82 -10.24 -11.84
N GLU A 45 -22.31 -10.74 -12.97
CA GLU A 45 -23.00 -10.65 -14.28
C GLU A 45 -24.24 -11.55 -14.36
N GLY A 46 -24.33 -12.60 -13.54
CA GLY A 46 -25.48 -13.51 -13.50
C GLY A 46 -26.72 -12.86 -12.90
N ASP A 47 -26.58 -12.04 -11.86
CA ASP A 47 -27.64 -11.21 -11.27
C ASP A 47 -26.99 -10.00 -10.58
N PRO A 48 -26.75 -8.90 -11.32
CA PRO A 48 -26.07 -7.72 -10.80
C PRO A 48 -26.76 -7.07 -9.61
N VAL A 49 -28.09 -7.06 -9.59
CA VAL A 49 -28.87 -6.44 -8.51
C VAL A 49 -28.73 -7.25 -7.23
N LEU A 50 -28.95 -8.56 -7.31
CA LEU A 50 -28.80 -9.45 -6.16
C LEU A 50 -27.37 -9.46 -5.63
N PHE A 51 -26.39 -9.46 -6.52
CA PHE A 51 -24.96 -9.42 -6.16
C PHE A 51 -24.62 -8.15 -5.39
N VAL A 52 -24.96 -6.97 -5.92
CA VAL A 52 -24.61 -5.68 -5.31
C VAL A 52 -25.37 -5.44 -4.01
N GLU A 53 -26.66 -5.73 -3.97
CA GLU A 53 -27.49 -5.44 -2.79
C GLU A 53 -27.29 -6.43 -1.63
N ARG A 54 -26.94 -7.68 -1.91
CA ARG A 54 -26.90 -8.74 -0.89
C ARG A 54 -25.59 -9.53 -0.87
N GLY A 55 -25.12 -10.01 -2.01
CA GLY A 55 -23.99 -10.94 -2.09
C GLY A 55 -22.64 -10.29 -1.83
N SER A 56 -22.40 -9.10 -2.39
CA SER A 56 -21.09 -8.46 -2.33
C SER A 56 -20.68 -8.02 -0.93
N ARG A 57 -21.63 -7.65 -0.10
CA ARG A 57 -21.36 -7.14 1.26
C ARG A 57 -20.72 -8.18 2.16
N GLU A 58 -21.23 -9.41 2.14
CA GLU A 58 -20.68 -10.52 2.92
C GLU A 58 -19.28 -10.88 2.44
N MET A 59 -19.08 -11.05 1.13
CA MET A 59 -17.77 -11.35 0.54
C MET A 59 -16.74 -10.25 0.83
N TRP A 60 -17.18 -8.99 0.81
CA TRP A 60 -16.33 -7.85 1.15
C TRP A 60 -15.91 -7.90 2.63
N TRP A 61 -16.84 -8.18 3.54
CA TRP A 61 -16.58 -8.28 4.97
C TRP A 61 -15.65 -9.45 5.30
N ASP A 62 -15.91 -10.63 4.73
CA ASP A 62 -15.04 -11.80 4.88
C ASP A 62 -13.61 -11.51 4.45
N SER A 63 -13.44 -10.73 3.37
CA SER A 63 -12.12 -10.31 2.90
C SER A 63 -11.44 -9.34 3.88
N ILE A 64 -12.19 -8.42 4.49
CA ILE A 64 -11.66 -7.53 5.55
C ILE A 64 -11.23 -8.34 6.77
N VAL A 65 -12.05 -9.26 7.24
CA VAL A 65 -11.73 -10.11 8.39
C VAL A 65 -10.45 -10.91 8.12
N ALA A 66 -10.36 -11.57 6.97
CA ALA A 66 -9.19 -12.37 6.61
C ALA A 66 -7.88 -11.55 6.56
N ILE A 67 -7.92 -10.35 5.97
CA ILE A 67 -6.71 -9.48 5.92
C ILE A 67 -6.40 -8.87 7.29
N SER A 68 -7.41 -8.60 8.11
CA SER A 68 -7.25 -8.10 9.48
C SER A 68 -6.55 -9.13 10.37
N GLU A 69 -6.92 -10.40 10.27
CA GLU A 69 -6.24 -11.51 10.97
C GLU A 69 -4.78 -11.61 10.54
N PHE A 70 -4.51 -11.53 9.24
CA PHE A 70 -3.13 -11.56 8.72
C PHE A 70 -2.27 -10.39 9.23
N LEU A 71 -2.85 -9.19 9.35
CA LEU A 71 -2.16 -7.98 9.81
C LEU A 71 -2.19 -7.80 11.33
N ASN A 72 -2.88 -8.65 12.07
CA ASN A 72 -3.16 -8.48 13.50
C ASN A 72 -3.80 -7.10 13.78
N ALA A 73 -4.80 -6.73 12.98
CA ALA A 73 -5.50 -5.45 13.05
C ALA A 73 -6.98 -5.64 13.39
N ASP A 74 -7.63 -4.57 13.83
CA ASP A 74 -9.07 -4.54 14.06
C ASP A 74 -9.83 -4.41 12.72
N PRO A 75 -10.69 -5.37 12.34
CA PRO A 75 -11.46 -5.30 11.10
C PRO A 75 -12.37 -4.07 10.99
N ASP A 76 -12.89 -3.56 12.12
CA ASP A 76 -13.73 -2.36 12.15
C ASP A 76 -12.93 -1.08 11.81
N GLY A 77 -11.61 -1.11 11.97
CA GLY A 77 -10.70 -0.03 11.61
C GLY A 77 -10.13 -0.11 10.18
N MET A 78 -10.57 -1.08 9.37
CA MET A 78 -9.99 -1.31 8.05
C MET A 78 -10.91 -0.95 6.89
N ALA A 79 -10.31 -0.46 5.81
CA ALA A 79 -11.01 -0.18 4.56
C ALA A 79 -10.11 -0.49 3.36
N PHE A 80 -10.70 -1.02 2.29
CA PHE A 80 -10.01 -1.17 1.02
C PHE A 80 -9.87 0.16 0.30
N VAL A 81 -8.69 0.38 -0.26
CA VAL A 81 -8.39 1.50 -1.16
C VAL A 81 -7.89 0.97 -2.49
N THR A 82 -8.01 1.75 -3.55
CA THR A 82 -7.62 1.33 -4.90
C THR A 82 -6.12 1.08 -5.06
N ASN A 83 -5.29 1.78 -4.28
CA ASN A 83 -3.84 1.61 -4.22
C ASN A 83 -3.26 2.36 -3.01
N ALA A 84 -1.98 2.11 -2.71
CA ALA A 84 -1.28 2.73 -1.59
C ALA A 84 -1.24 4.27 -1.69
N THR A 85 -1.06 4.83 -2.88
CA THR A 85 -1.06 6.29 -3.08
C THR A 85 -2.40 6.91 -2.67
N THR A 86 -3.52 6.27 -2.98
CA THR A 86 -4.85 6.71 -2.51
C THR A 86 -4.95 6.62 -1.00
N GLY A 87 -4.46 5.54 -0.40
CA GLY A 87 -4.42 5.38 1.07
C GLY A 87 -3.64 6.51 1.74
N VAL A 88 -2.41 6.76 1.30
CA VAL A 88 -1.57 7.86 1.80
C VAL A 88 -2.26 9.22 1.65
N ASN A 89 -2.83 9.52 0.48
CA ASN A 89 -3.59 10.76 0.28
C ASN A 89 -4.80 10.88 1.22
N THR A 90 -5.51 9.77 1.46
CA THR A 90 -6.68 9.75 2.35
C THR A 90 -6.25 10.14 3.77
N ILE A 91 -5.19 9.51 4.30
CA ILE A 91 -4.67 9.83 5.64
C ILE A 91 -4.20 11.28 5.71
N LEU A 92 -3.30 11.71 4.81
CA LEU A 92 -2.74 13.06 4.81
C LEU A 92 -3.81 14.15 4.75
N ARG A 93 -4.87 13.96 3.95
CA ARG A 93 -5.97 14.92 3.81
C ARG A 93 -7.00 14.87 4.95
N SER A 94 -6.97 13.82 5.76
CA SER A 94 -7.82 13.68 6.95
C SER A 94 -7.20 14.32 8.19
N LEU A 95 -5.91 14.65 8.16
CA LEU A 95 -5.23 15.33 9.26
C LEU A 95 -5.58 16.82 9.28
N ASP A 96 -5.87 17.35 10.46
CA ASP A 96 -6.03 18.80 10.70
C ASP A 96 -4.66 19.44 10.95
N LEU A 97 -3.84 19.47 9.90
CA LEU A 97 -2.48 20.01 9.96
C LEU A 97 -2.48 21.52 10.17
N LYS A 98 -1.60 21.99 11.02
CA LYS A 98 -1.43 23.40 11.39
C LYS A 98 -0.03 23.89 11.02
N LYS A 99 0.11 25.19 11.01
CA LYS A 99 1.41 25.83 10.80
C LYS A 99 2.42 25.38 11.87
N GLY A 100 3.53 24.82 11.41
CA GLY A 100 4.62 24.33 12.25
C GLY A 100 4.51 22.88 12.68
N ASP A 101 3.42 22.17 12.30
CA ASP A 101 3.36 20.71 12.42
C ASP A 101 4.37 20.06 11.48
N GLU A 102 4.92 18.92 11.88
CA GLU A 102 5.95 18.22 11.17
C GLU A 102 5.47 16.85 10.70
N ILE A 103 5.79 16.52 9.42
CA ILE A 103 5.60 15.20 8.84
C ILE A 103 6.99 14.65 8.50
N ILE A 104 7.39 13.56 9.15
CA ILE A 104 8.66 12.89 8.88
C ILE A 104 8.53 12.01 7.65
N VAL A 105 9.52 12.05 6.77
CA VAL A 105 9.53 11.27 5.54
C VAL A 105 10.97 10.91 5.14
N PRO A 106 11.26 9.65 4.78
CA PRO A 106 12.60 9.28 4.31
C PRO A 106 12.90 9.85 2.92
N ASN A 107 14.17 10.14 2.65
CA ASN A 107 14.65 10.71 1.39
C ASN A 107 14.34 9.85 0.14
N HIS A 108 14.12 8.55 0.28
CA HIS A 108 13.71 7.66 -0.81
C HIS A 108 12.22 7.27 -0.79
N ALA A 109 11.38 8.06 -0.16
CA ALA A 109 9.94 7.85 -0.24
C ALA A 109 9.44 7.92 -1.70
N TYR A 110 8.38 7.17 -1.99
CA TYR A 110 7.79 7.14 -3.32
C TYR A 110 7.32 8.52 -3.77
N GLN A 111 7.66 8.92 -5.00
CA GLN A 111 7.42 10.28 -5.51
C GLN A 111 5.96 10.72 -5.39
N ALA A 112 5.00 9.83 -5.59
CA ALA A 112 3.58 10.18 -5.47
C ALA A 112 3.18 10.48 -4.01
N CYS A 113 3.82 9.84 -3.03
CA CYS A 113 3.64 10.16 -1.60
C CYS A 113 4.28 11.52 -1.27
N TRP A 114 5.46 11.81 -1.82
CA TRP A 114 6.09 13.12 -1.74
C TRP A 114 5.18 14.23 -2.23
N ASN A 115 4.60 14.06 -3.42
CA ASN A 115 3.68 15.03 -4.00
C ASN A 115 2.43 15.25 -3.12
N ALA A 116 1.97 14.20 -2.44
CA ALA A 116 0.84 14.29 -1.52
C ALA A 116 1.22 15.05 -0.23
N ILE A 117 2.41 14.80 0.31
CA ILE A 117 2.95 15.52 1.48
C ILE A 117 3.14 17.00 1.13
N ASP A 118 3.81 17.31 0.02
CA ASP A 118 4.05 18.67 -0.46
C ASP A 118 2.74 19.45 -0.65
N PHE A 119 1.71 18.77 -1.20
CA PHE A 119 0.38 19.37 -1.35
C PHE A 119 -0.24 19.77 -0.01
N VAL A 120 -0.21 18.92 1.02
CA VAL A 120 -0.86 19.23 2.30
C VAL A 120 -0.04 20.22 3.12
N THR A 121 1.29 20.12 3.13
CA THR A 121 2.16 21.03 3.85
C THR A 121 2.15 22.45 3.28
N SER A 122 2.16 22.59 1.94
CA SER A 122 2.07 23.92 1.29
C SER A 122 0.77 24.66 1.60
N ARG A 123 -0.32 23.95 1.94
CA ARG A 123 -1.63 24.53 2.24
C ARG A 123 -1.85 24.83 3.71
N SER A 124 -1.28 24.00 4.59
CA SER A 124 -1.45 24.10 6.05
C SER A 124 -0.37 24.98 6.71
N GLY A 125 0.78 25.11 6.07
CA GLY A 125 1.99 25.68 6.68
C GLY A 125 2.72 24.69 7.59
N ALA A 126 2.38 23.41 7.53
CA ALA A 126 3.16 22.31 8.10
C ALA A 126 4.45 22.11 7.30
N GLU A 127 5.40 21.37 7.86
CA GLU A 127 6.72 21.15 7.28
C GLU A 127 6.97 19.65 7.04
N ALA A 128 7.60 19.31 5.91
CA ALA A 128 8.10 17.96 5.66
C ALA A 128 9.54 17.87 6.20
N VAL A 129 9.75 17.04 7.21
CA VAL A 129 11.07 16.74 7.78
C VAL A 129 11.66 15.55 7.06
N VAL A 130 12.63 15.82 6.18
CA VAL A 130 13.28 14.77 5.38
C VAL A 130 14.37 14.11 6.19
N VAL A 131 14.26 12.80 6.38
CA VAL A 131 15.30 12.00 7.03
C VAL A 131 16.15 11.30 5.98
N ASP A 132 17.45 11.49 6.09
CA ASP A 132 18.41 10.88 5.17
C ASP A 132 18.75 9.45 5.61
N ILE A 133 18.24 8.50 4.87
CA ILE A 133 18.49 7.07 5.06
C ILE A 133 19.51 6.63 3.98
N PRO A 134 20.58 5.92 4.32
CA PRO A 134 21.58 5.50 3.36
C PRO A 134 21.01 4.49 2.35
N PHE A 135 21.42 4.62 1.07
CA PHE A 135 20.92 3.70 0.02
C PHE A 135 21.36 2.24 0.25
N ARG A 136 22.51 2.01 0.90
CA ARG A 136 23.00 0.69 1.27
C ARG A 136 22.88 0.53 2.78
N VAL A 137 21.68 0.19 3.22
CA VAL A 137 21.41 -0.14 4.62
C VAL A 137 22.18 -1.41 5.00
N ARG A 138 22.90 -1.39 6.11
CA ARG A 138 23.69 -2.50 6.64
C ARG A 138 22.97 -3.21 7.79
N ASP A 139 22.24 -2.44 8.59
CA ASP A 139 21.44 -2.92 9.70
C ASP A 139 20.21 -2.03 9.90
N GLU A 140 19.30 -2.47 10.75
CA GLU A 140 18.04 -1.77 11.02
C GLU A 140 18.24 -0.43 11.73
N GLU A 141 19.30 -0.27 12.51
CA GLU A 141 19.58 0.95 13.26
C GLU A 141 19.89 2.13 12.33
N GLU A 142 20.52 1.88 11.16
CA GLU A 142 20.73 2.91 10.13
C GLU A 142 19.43 3.50 9.56
N VAL A 143 18.29 2.81 9.77
CA VAL A 143 16.96 3.27 9.35
C VAL A 143 16.18 3.82 10.54
N ILE A 144 16.11 3.04 11.62
CA ILE A 144 15.27 3.35 12.79
C ILE A 144 15.83 4.54 13.56
N GLY A 145 17.14 4.56 13.82
CA GLY A 145 17.80 5.62 14.59
C GLY A 145 17.50 7.02 14.05
N PRO A 146 17.83 7.33 12.77
CA PRO A 146 17.57 8.64 12.19
C PRO A 146 16.09 9.04 12.18
N LEU A 147 15.17 8.08 11.99
CA LEU A 147 13.72 8.36 12.04
C LEU A 147 13.26 8.73 13.45
N LEU A 148 13.72 7.99 14.47
CA LEU A 148 13.40 8.28 15.86
C LEU A 148 14.01 9.60 16.34
N ASP A 149 15.24 9.89 15.95
CA ASP A 149 15.95 11.14 16.28
C ASP A 149 15.28 12.38 15.67
N ALA A 150 14.57 12.21 14.54
CA ALA A 150 13.83 13.28 13.89
C ALA A 150 12.48 13.61 14.56
N ILE A 151 12.00 12.77 15.50
CA ILE A 151 10.72 13.00 16.18
C ILE A 151 10.85 14.14 17.17
N THR A 152 9.96 15.11 17.07
CA THR A 152 9.83 16.25 17.97
C THR A 152 8.41 16.34 18.55
N GLU A 153 8.17 17.29 19.46
CA GLU A 153 6.82 17.58 19.97
C GLU A 153 5.86 18.10 18.88
N LYS A 154 6.39 18.51 17.73
CA LYS A 154 5.61 18.99 16.58
C LYS A 154 5.29 17.89 15.57
N THR A 155 5.89 16.73 15.71
CA THR A 155 5.69 15.60 14.78
C THR A 155 4.27 15.05 14.93
N VAL A 156 3.49 15.12 13.87
CA VAL A 156 2.11 14.61 13.80
C VAL A 156 1.99 13.33 12.99
N LEU A 157 2.99 13.05 12.15
CA LEU A 157 3.05 11.83 11.32
C LEU A 157 4.50 11.48 10.98
N ALA A 158 4.80 10.16 10.98
CA ALA A 158 6.07 9.61 10.53
C ALA A 158 5.86 8.34 9.68
#